data_01b0db05b0121f9cb82b3dea1873ea3c
#
_entry.id   01b0db05b0121f9cb82b3dea1873ea3c
#
_cell.length_a   1.000
_cell.length_b   1.000
_cell.length_c   1.000
_cell.angle_alpha   90.00
_cell.angle_beta   90.00
_cell.angle_gamma   90.00
#
_symmetry.space_group_name_H-M   'P 1'
#
loop_
_entity.id
_entity.type
_entity.pdbx_description
1 polymer ?
#
loop_
_entity_poly.entity_id
_entity_poly.type
_entity_poly.pdbx_seq_one_letter_code
_entity_poly.pdbx_strand_id
1 'polypeptide(L)'
;MKTFISIVFLGIGSAVLAQDVILQGQTRREIEKAQRIAGRPVIDDTIIQQKVTEYPLLSTQFKTTTEVDRIEPATIKIKEQLDQLYTTYIKLGVGTELMPLGEVYFNNTRSRKYVYGANVKHLSSWGNIPGYERNTFDRTSIGAYGGINEKRYQLLGDFHYRNQGLHYYAIQAPLDSLGKDRTRQRYNDLGFDVLYKSNAKIDTFGINYQLGLKYNHFNTLKPSIDSLADWRSRENFFAINGLGEYRLNENIYSVGLDIMHNKYRYGNETDSISPIDMAIVRPNTIISLKPSFKTYLWNDKFKATVGLDLTVNADGKTKVHIYPVAEVKYSLFNDMFIPYIGVRGGMKQTSLKSLTLENEFLRPNVAMKNENTAIDVYGGFKGTLSRSISFNIGGGYSFIQNMALFVNDTVYSPGNRFDVIFDTAKVFTLEGSISYQMLEKLKIDVLGRYRSYELRNNVHAWNRPDFELVTRVHYNLFDKFYA
;
A
#
# COMPACT_ATOMS: atom_id res chain seq x y z
N MET A 1 -17.27 18.71 31.18
CA MET A 1 -17.63 17.36 30.68
C MET A 1 -17.29 17.15 29.19
N LYS A 2 -16.95 18.18 28.43
CA LYS A 2 -16.54 18.04 27.01
C LYS A 2 -15.06 17.64 26.79
N THR A 3 -14.23 17.74 27.79
CA THR A 3 -12.79 17.47 27.74
C THR A 3 -12.38 16.04 28.10
N PHE A 4 -13.27 15.26 28.69
CA PHE A 4 -12.95 13.90 29.12
C PHE A 4 -13.27 12.81 28.08
N ILE A 5 -14.15 13.11 27.13
CA ILE A 5 -14.48 12.18 26.02
C ILE A 5 -13.40 12.18 24.94
N SER A 6 -12.60 13.26 24.88
CA SER A 6 -11.50 13.36 23.89
C SER A 6 -10.30 12.45 24.20
N ILE A 7 -10.16 11.91 25.39
CA ILE A 7 -8.99 11.15 25.79
C ILE A 7 -9.14 9.64 25.52
N VAL A 8 -10.38 9.13 25.44
CA VAL A 8 -10.65 7.70 25.26
C VAL A 8 -10.59 7.25 23.79
N PHE A 9 -10.67 8.18 22.85
CA PHE A 9 -10.61 7.90 21.41
C PHE A 9 -9.27 8.28 20.76
N LEU A 10 -8.22 8.36 21.55
CA LEU A 10 -6.92 8.68 21.02
C LEU A 10 -6.28 7.45 20.42
N GLY A 11 -6.29 7.35 19.16
CA GLY A 11 -5.37 6.52 18.53
C GLY A 11 -5.77 5.58 17.44
N ILE A 12 -6.43 5.93 16.37
CA ILE A 12 -6.76 4.92 15.39
C ILE A 12 -6.75 5.47 13.97
N GLY A 13 -5.79 5.88 13.40
CA GLY A 13 -5.95 6.38 12.03
C GLY A 13 -4.84 6.07 11.09
N SER A 14 -3.77 5.61 11.60
CA SER A 14 -2.59 5.45 10.79
C SER A 14 -2.11 4.00 10.66
N ALA A 15 -2.66 3.10 11.47
CA ALA A 15 -2.42 1.66 11.27
C ALA A 15 -2.87 1.16 9.90
N VAL A 16 -3.81 1.87 9.27
CA VAL A 16 -4.35 1.50 7.97
C VAL A 16 -3.45 1.89 6.81
N LEU A 17 -2.67 2.96 6.95
CA LEU A 17 -1.67 3.28 5.93
C LEU A 17 -0.42 2.39 6.04
N ALA A 18 -0.15 1.84 7.23
CA ALA A 18 0.88 0.82 7.41
C ALA A 18 0.38 -0.59 7.11
N GLN A 19 -0.90 -0.75 7.04
CA GLN A 19 -1.62 -1.93 6.57
C GLN A 19 -2.39 -1.63 5.28
N ASP A 20 -1.80 -0.94 4.34
CA ASP A 20 -1.68 -1.54 3.05
C ASP A 20 -0.76 -2.78 3.24
N VAL A 21 -1.17 -3.65 4.13
CA VAL A 21 -1.27 -5.03 3.74
C VAL A 21 -2.18 -4.95 2.55
N ILE A 22 -1.56 -4.68 1.46
CA ILE A 22 -1.85 -5.43 0.30
C ILE A 22 -2.02 -6.83 0.85
N LEU A 23 -3.24 -7.20 1.05
CA LEU A 23 -3.68 -8.51 0.69
C LEU A 23 -3.53 -8.54 -0.85
N GLN A 24 -2.32 -8.26 -1.33
CA GLN A 24 -1.81 -9.04 -2.41
C GLN A 24 -1.96 -10.44 -1.82
N GLY A 25 -3.06 -11.05 -2.17
CA GLY A 25 -3.12 -12.48 -2.22
C GLY A 25 -1.97 -12.92 -3.12
N GLN A 26 -0.78 -12.90 -2.58
CA GLN A 26 0.08 -14.02 -2.77
C GLN A 26 -0.75 -15.14 -2.13
N THR A 27 -1.65 -15.68 -2.93
CA THR A 27 -1.97 -17.07 -2.88
C THR A 27 -0.66 -17.79 -3.13
N ARG A 28 0.24 -17.72 -2.15
CA ARG A 28 1.18 -18.75 -1.94
C ARG A 28 0.25 -19.90 -1.58
N ARG A 29 -0.08 -20.69 -2.56
CA ARG A 29 -0.61 -22.03 -2.33
C ARG A 29 0.49 -22.79 -1.59
N GLU A 30 0.58 -22.53 -0.29
CA GLU A 30 1.19 -23.47 0.62
C GLU A 30 0.20 -24.63 0.59
N ILE A 31 0.63 -25.69 -0.03
CA ILE A 31 -0.01 -26.99 0.13
C ILE A 31 0.18 -27.30 1.62
N GLU A 32 -0.79 -26.88 2.42
CA GLU A 32 -0.89 -27.38 3.78
C GLU A 32 -0.98 -28.89 3.62
N LYS A 33 -0.01 -29.56 4.24
CA LYS A 33 -0.07 -31.02 4.37
C LYS A 33 -1.43 -31.30 5.01
N ALA A 34 -2.31 -31.95 4.26
CA ALA A 34 -3.60 -32.34 4.76
C ALA A 34 -3.39 -33.10 6.07
N GLN A 35 -3.63 -32.44 7.18
CA GLN A 35 -3.68 -33.12 8.47
C GLN A 35 -4.97 -33.94 8.47
N ARG A 36 -4.78 -35.24 8.51
CA ARG A 36 -5.86 -36.19 8.69
C ARG A 36 -6.63 -35.77 9.95
N ILE A 37 -7.86 -35.33 9.79
CA ILE A 37 -8.75 -35.10 10.92
C ILE A 37 -8.97 -36.47 11.57
N ALA A 38 -8.19 -36.75 12.60
CA ALA A 38 -8.44 -37.88 13.49
C ALA A 38 -9.51 -37.43 14.52
N GLY A 39 -10.65 -37.03 14.03
CA GLY A 39 -11.85 -36.92 14.84
C GLY A 39 -12.36 -38.32 15.07
N ARG A 40 -11.92 -38.99 16.14
CA ARG A 40 -12.67 -40.13 16.66
C ARG A 40 -13.97 -39.53 17.24
N PRO A 41 -15.14 -40.01 16.78
CA PRO A 41 -16.36 -39.65 17.47
C PRO A 41 -16.26 -40.23 18.90
N VAL A 42 -16.27 -39.34 19.87
CA VAL A 42 -16.48 -39.76 21.28
C VAL A 42 -17.97 -40.09 21.37
N ILE A 43 -18.27 -41.35 21.37
CA ILE A 43 -19.60 -41.83 21.73
C ILE A 43 -19.64 -41.74 23.24
N ASP A 44 -20.41 -40.81 23.78
CA ASP A 44 -20.78 -40.79 25.18
C ASP A 44 -21.70 -41.98 25.43
N ASP A 45 -21.06 -43.05 25.88
CA ASP A 45 -21.77 -44.29 26.24
C ASP A 45 -22.38 -44.06 27.63
N THR A 46 -23.68 -43.79 27.67
CA THR A 46 -24.47 -43.79 28.90
C THR A 46 -24.35 -45.16 29.50
N ILE A 47 -23.71 -45.26 30.67
CA ILE A 47 -23.53 -46.49 31.42
C ILE A 47 -24.92 -46.99 31.86
N ILE A 48 -25.46 -47.92 31.06
CA ILE A 48 -26.58 -48.74 31.49
C ILE A 48 -25.97 -49.83 32.37
N GLN A 49 -26.25 -49.83 33.68
CA GLN A 49 -25.88 -50.90 34.58
C GLN A 49 -26.58 -52.20 34.12
N GLN A 50 -25.85 -53.01 33.42
CA GLN A 50 -26.32 -54.37 33.11
C GLN A 50 -26.19 -55.24 34.37
N LYS A 51 -27.30 -55.88 34.73
CA LYS A 51 -27.40 -56.87 35.75
C LYS A 51 -26.49 -58.06 35.39
N VAL A 52 -25.52 -58.36 36.26
CA VAL A 52 -24.59 -59.44 36.07
C VAL A 52 -25.36 -60.76 36.08
N THR A 53 -25.46 -61.42 34.92
CA THR A 53 -25.93 -62.80 34.81
C THR A 53 -24.69 -63.64 34.63
N GLU A 54 -24.30 -64.40 35.67
CA GLU A 54 -23.19 -65.36 35.56
C GLU A 54 -23.65 -66.56 34.76
N TYR A 55 -23.01 -66.78 33.62
CA TYR A 55 -23.09 -68.01 32.86
C TYR A 55 -21.78 -68.78 33.06
N PRO A 56 -21.80 -70.08 33.38
CA PRO A 56 -20.58 -70.89 33.39
C PRO A 56 -20.07 -71.07 31.97
N LEU A 57 -19.01 -70.34 31.63
CA LEU A 57 -18.34 -70.49 30.35
C LEU A 57 -17.48 -71.76 30.37
N LEU A 58 -17.90 -72.75 29.60
CA LEU A 58 -17.01 -73.85 29.18
C LEU A 58 -15.91 -73.26 28.32
N SER A 59 -14.71 -73.11 28.85
CA SER A 59 -13.55 -72.60 28.12
C SER A 59 -12.97 -73.70 27.23
N THR A 60 -13.48 -73.83 26.04
CA THR A 60 -12.77 -74.56 24.94
C THR A 60 -11.96 -73.53 24.18
N GLN A 61 -10.62 -73.53 24.36
CA GLN A 61 -9.71 -72.66 23.60
C GLN A 61 -9.64 -73.18 22.17
N PHE A 62 -10.38 -72.57 21.27
CA PHE A 62 -10.10 -72.68 19.86
C PHE A 62 -9.09 -71.57 19.47
N LYS A 63 -7.84 -71.97 19.26
CA LYS A 63 -6.85 -71.12 18.58
C LYS A 63 -7.15 -71.10 17.10
N THR A 64 -7.89 -70.16 16.63
CA THR A 64 -7.93 -69.81 15.19
C THR A 64 -6.84 -68.81 14.93
N THR A 65 -5.72 -69.25 14.41
CA THR A 65 -4.71 -68.37 13.80
C THR A 65 -5.20 -68.05 12.39
N THR A 66 -6.02 -67.02 12.31
CA THR A 66 -6.31 -66.40 11.00
C THR A 66 -5.24 -65.33 10.82
N GLU A 67 -4.26 -65.56 9.98
CA GLU A 67 -3.38 -64.52 9.49
C GLU A 67 -4.24 -63.56 8.67
N VAL A 68 -4.56 -62.40 9.23
CA VAL A 68 -5.20 -61.32 8.49
C VAL A 68 -4.11 -60.67 7.65
N ASP A 69 -4.15 -60.89 6.36
CA ASP A 69 -3.32 -60.16 5.40
C ASP A 69 -3.50 -58.65 5.66
N ARG A 70 -2.41 -58.01 6.00
CA ARG A 70 -2.39 -56.54 6.11
C ARG A 70 -2.67 -55.99 4.71
N ILE A 71 -3.86 -55.48 4.53
CA ILE A 71 -4.18 -54.69 3.35
C ILE A 71 -3.37 -53.38 3.47
N GLU A 72 -2.33 -53.26 2.65
CA GLU A 72 -1.61 -52.02 2.53
C GLU A 72 -2.55 -50.94 1.99
N PRO A 73 -2.66 -49.79 2.64
CA PRO A 73 -3.51 -48.74 2.14
C PRO A 73 -3.04 -48.31 0.75
N ALA A 74 -3.93 -48.41 -0.23
CA ALA A 74 -3.66 -47.95 -1.57
C ALA A 74 -3.34 -46.44 -1.54
N THR A 75 -2.08 -46.10 -1.75
CA THR A 75 -1.69 -44.72 -1.95
C THR A 75 -2.15 -44.27 -3.33
N ILE A 76 -3.26 -43.59 -3.40
CA ILE A 76 -3.71 -42.92 -4.61
C ILE A 76 -2.73 -41.78 -4.89
N LYS A 77 -1.78 -42.00 -5.78
CA LYS A 77 -0.96 -40.93 -6.35
C LYS A 77 -1.82 -40.15 -7.33
N ILE A 78 -2.58 -39.21 -6.84
CA ILE A 78 -3.22 -38.21 -7.68
C ILE A 78 -2.07 -37.36 -8.24
N LYS A 79 -1.77 -37.48 -9.51
CA LYS A 79 -0.94 -36.51 -10.21
C LYS A 79 -1.77 -35.22 -10.26
N GLU A 80 -1.53 -34.32 -9.33
CA GLU A 80 -2.05 -32.97 -9.45
C GLU A 80 -1.51 -32.40 -10.77
N GLN A 81 -2.40 -32.25 -11.73
CA GLN A 81 -2.07 -31.50 -12.94
C GLN A 81 -1.91 -30.03 -12.53
N LEU A 82 -0.70 -29.55 -12.64
CA LEU A 82 -0.44 -28.14 -12.46
C LEU A 82 -1.22 -27.36 -13.51
N ASP A 83 -1.96 -26.34 -13.08
CA ASP A 83 -2.70 -25.45 -13.96
C ASP A 83 -1.80 -24.91 -15.07
N GLN A 84 -2.34 -24.76 -16.27
CA GLN A 84 -1.61 -24.17 -17.38
C GLN A 84 -1.42 -22.69 -17.11
N LEU A 85 -0.17 -22.23 -16.98
CA LEU A 85 0.18 -20.83 -16.82
C LEU A 85 0.48 -20.22 -18.18
N TYR A 86 -0.14 -19.09 -18.48
CA TYR A 86 0.11 -18.34 -19.69
C TYR A 86 1.18 -17.28 -19.46
N THR A 87 2.11 -17.17 -20.39
CA THR A 87 3.20 -16.18 -20.33
C THR A 87 2.75 -14.80 -20.75
N THR A 88 1.71 -14.71 -21.57
CA THR A 88 1.23 -13.47 -22.14
C THR A 88 -0.26 -13.28 -21.86
N TYR A 89 -0.61 -12.08 -21.44
CA TYR A 89 -2.00 -11.66 -21.26
C TYR A 89 -2.23 -10.36 -22.02
N ILE A 90 -3.28 -10.33 -22.84
CA ILE A 90 -3.69 -9.16 -23.62
C ILE A 90 -5.12 -8.80 -23.25
N LYS A 91 -5.35 -7.53 -22.93
CA LYS A 91 -6.65 -6.98 -22.65
C LYS A 91 -6.89 -5.79 -23.57
N LEU A 92 -7.98 -5.83 -24.32
CA LEU A 92 -8.43 -4.74 -25.17
C LEU A 92 -9.84 -4.35 -24.74
N GLY A 93 -10.13 -3.07 -24.75
CA GLY A 93 -11.44 -2.57 -24.37
C GLY A 93 -11.72 -1.19 -24.95
N VAL A 94 -13.00 -0.86 -25.04
CA VAL A 94 -13.48 0.47 -25.43
C VAL A 94 -14.53 0.88 -24.41
N GLY A 95 -14.32 2.03 -23.80
CA GLY A 95 -15.30 2.63 -22.87
C GLY A 95 -16.23 3.58 -23.59
N THR A 96 -17.22 4.09 -22.86
CA THR A 96 -18.06 5.21 -23.28
C THR A 96 -17.20 6.42 -23.63
N GLU A 97 -17.69 7.35 -24.45
CA GLU A 97 -16.95 8.54 -24.87
C GLU A 97 -15.63 8.24 -25.60
N LEU A 98 -15.61 7.17 -26.41
CA LEU A 98 -14.44 6.73 -27.17
C LEU A 98 -13.18 6.63 -26.30
N MET A 99 -13.24 5.76 -25.30
CA MET A 99 -12.10 5.49 -24.41
C MET A 99 -11.44 4.15 -24.75
N PRO A 100 -10.49 4.08 -25.70
CA PRO A 100 -9.74 2.87 -25.98
C PRO A 100 -8.79 2.52 -24.83
N LEU A 101 -8.80 1.24 -24.45
CA LEU A 101 -7.92 0.62 -23.47
C LEU A 101 -7.15 -0.51 -24.14
N GLY A 102 -5.85 -0.54 -23.96
CA GLY A 102 -4.98 -1.64 -24.36
C GLY A 102 -4.00 -1.98 -23.25
N GLU A 103 -3.93 -3.23 -22.87
CA GLU A 103 -2.95 -3.73 -21.90
C GLU A 103 -2.32 -5.00 -22.42
N VAL A 104 -1.01 -5.08 -22.33
CA VAL A 104 -0.22 -6.27 -22.67
C VAL A 104 0.72 -6.57 -21.51
N TYR A 105 0.72 -7.80 -21.07
CA TYR A 105 1.59 -8.29 -20.01
C TYR A 105 2.34 -9.51 -20.52
N PHE A 106 3.61 -9.55 -20.25
CA PHE A 106 4.48 -10.69 -20.49
C PHE A 106 5.20 -11.05 -19.21
N ASN A 107 5.12 -12.31 -18.78
CA ASN A 107 5.76 -12.81 -17.57
C ASN A 107 6.38 -14.17 -17.83
N ASN A 108 7.52 -14.46 -17.22
CA ASN A 108 8.03 -15.81 -17.20
C ASN A 108 7.19 -16.69 -16.27
N THR A 109 7.08 -17.97 -16.62
CA THR A 109 6.33 -18.94 -15.86
C THR A 109 7.25 -20.00 -15.26
N ARG A 110 6.91 -20.47 -14.04
CA ARG A 110 7.50 -21.66 -13.39
C ARG A 110 9.03 -21.64 -13.18
N SER A 111 9.68 -20.50 -13.26
CA SER A 111 11.08 -20.41 -12.86
C SER A 111 11.16 -20.12 -11.37
N ARG A 112 11.93 -20.92 -10.63
CA ARG A 112 12.20 -20.68 -9.22
C ARG A 112 13.34 -19.71 -9.00
N LYS A 113 14.26 -19.62 -9.95
CA LYS A 113 15.49 -18.82 -9.86
C LYS A 113 15.33 -17.45 -10.48
N TYR A 114 14.77 -17.36 -11.67
CA TYR A 114 14.65 -16.10 -12.41
C TYR A 114 13.20 -15.69 -12.50
N VAL A 115 12.93 -14.43 -12.18
CA VAL A 115 11.62 -13.79 -12.32
C VAL A 115 11.81 -12.60 -13.23
N TYR A 116 11.07 -12.51 -14.33
CA TYR A 116 11.10 -11.35 -15.22
C TYR A 116 9.79 -11.19 -15.95
N GLY A 117 9.49 -9.98 -16.30
CA GLY A 117 8.31 -9.64 -17.05
C GLY A 117 8.32 -8.20 -17.51
N ALA A 118 7.39 -7.89 -18.40
CA ALA A 118 7.18 -6.56 -18.93
C ALA A 118 5.68 -6.32 -19.12
N ASN A 119 5.28 -5.06 -19.06
CA ASN A 119 3.92 -4.66 -19.35
C ASN A 119 3.86 -3.33 -20.09
N VAL A 120 2.86 -3.19 -20.93
CA VAL A 120 2.51 -1.94 -21.59
C VAL A 120 1.02 -1.73 -21.39
N LYS A 121 0.64 -0.52 -20.96
CA LYS A 121 -0.75 -0.12 -20.78
C LYS A 121 -0.98 1.21 -21.45
N HIS A 122 -2.09 1.32 -22.15
CA HIS A 122 -2.54 2.57 -22.74
C HIS A 122 -4.03 2.76 -22.48
N LEU A 123 -4.40 3.95 -22.00
CA LEU A 123 -5.77 4.41 -21.86
C LEU A 123 -5.83 5.84 -22.38
N SER A 124 -6.76 6.13 -23.26
CA SER A 124 -7.02 7.49 -23.71
C SER A 124 -8.52 7.77 -23.74
N SER A 125 -8.89 9.03 -23.71
CA SER A 125 -10.27 9.51 -23.92
C SER A 125 -10.28 10.55 -25.01
N TRP A 126 -11.16 10.37 -25.97
CA TRP A 126 -11.36 11.28 -27.11
C TRP A 126 -12.75 11.92 -27.11
N GLY A 127 -13.55 11.62 -26.11
CA GLY A 127 -14.88 12.20 -25.93
C GLY A 127 -14.84 13.67 -25.54
N ASN A 128 -15.97 14.34 -25.68
CA ASN A 128 -16.16 15.72 -25.28
C ASN A 128 -17.24 15.82 -24.20
N ILE A 129 -16.94 16.60 -23.16
CA ILE A 129 -17.96 16.96 -22.15
C ILE A 129 -18.73 18.16 -22.68
N PRO A 130 -20.07 18.10 -22.83
CA PRO A 130 -20.85 19.24 -23.29
C PRO A 130 -20.61 20.49 -22.45
N GLY A 131 -20.38 21.62 -23.09
CA GLY A 131 -20.06 22.89 -22.42
C GLY A 131 -18.62 23.09 -21.98
N TYR A 132 -17.75 22.08 -22.15
CA TYR A 132 -16.32 22.16 -21.86
C TYR A 132 -15.53 21.63 -23.05
N GLU A 133 -14.87 22.51 -23.74
CA GLU A 133 -13.99 22.07 -24.82
C GLU A 133 -12.70 21.44 -24.25
N ARG A 134 -12.21 20.38 -24.95
CA ARG A 134 -10.88 19.80 -24.76
C ARG A 134 -10.63 19.18 -23.39
N ASN A 135 -11.40 18.18 -23.08
CA ASN A 135 -11.23 17.34 -21.89
C ASN A 135 -10.51 16.02 -22.17
N THR A 136 -9.88 15.88 -23.33
CA THR A 136 -9.19 14.65 -23.73
C THR A 136 -7.95 14.39 -22.87
N PHE A 137 -7.69 13.13 -22.62
CA PHE A 137 -6.47 12.69 -21.93
C PHE A 137 -5.88 11.45 -22.57
N ASP A 138 -4.60 11.22 -22.34
CA ASP A 138 -3.88 9.98 -22.68
C ASP A 138 -2.94 9.56 -21.55
N ARG A 139 -2.92 8.28 -21.26
CA ARG A 139 -2.04 7.68 -20.26
C ARG A 139 -1.39 6.44 -20.82
N THR A 140 -0.08 6.46 -20.93
CA THR A 140 0.73 5.30 -21.36
C THR A 140 1.70 4.94 -20.26
N SER A 141 1.78 3.67 -19.91
CA SER A 141 2.77 3.17 -18.98
C SER A 141 3.47 1.94 -19.55
N ILE A 142 4.78 1.90 -19.38
CA ILE A 142 5.65 0.78 -19.73
C ILE A 142 6.37 0.38 -18.46
N GLY A 143 6.30 -0.89 -18.11
CA GLY A 143 7.00 -1.46 -16.98
C GLY A 143 7.79 -2.68 -17.40
N ALA A 144 8.94 -2.88 -16.76
CA ALA A 144 9.72 -4.11 -16.86
C ALA A 144 10.31 -4.44 -15.50
N TYR A 145 10.30 -5.69 -15.14
CA TYR A 145 10.94 -6.13 -13.92
C TYR A 145 11.78 -7.37 -14.16
N GLY A 146 12.81 -7.52 -13.35
CA GLY A 146 13.67 -8.68 -13.38
C GLY A 146 14.19 -9.02 -11.99
N GLY A 147 14.43 -10.29 -11.72
CA GLY A 147 14.95 -10.69 -10.42
C GLY A 147 15.57 -12.06 -10.42
N ILE A 148 16.41 -12.25 -9.41
CA ILE A 148 17.11 -13.50 -9.13
C ILE A 148 16.77 -13.92 -7.71
N ASN A 149 16.24 -15.12 -7.56
CA ASN A 149 15.96 -15.75 -6.28
C ASN A 149 17.00 -16.85 -6.03
N GLU A 150 17.97 -16.56 -5.20
CA GLU A 150 18.93 -17.54 -4.72
C GLU A 150 18.56 -18.01 -3.30
N LYS A 151 19.16 -19.09 -2.86
CA LYS A 151 18.88 -19.63 -1.52
C LYS A 151 19.17 -18.62 -0.39
N ARG A 152 20.22 -17.82 -0.56
CA ARG A 152 20.71 -16.87 0.46
C ARG A 152 20.21 -15.45 0.27
N TYR A 153 19.81 -15.07 -0.94
CA TYR A 153 19.38 -13.71 -1.25
C TYR A 153 18.38 -13.65 -2.38
N GLN A 154 17.68 -12.55 -2.45
CA GLN A 154 16.82 -12.15 -3.54
C GLN A 154 17.26 -10.77 -4.03
N LEU A 155 17.43 -10.64 -5.34
CA LEU A 155 17.67 -9.37 -6.02
C LEU A 155 16.53 -9.13 -6.99
N LEU A 156 15.86 -7.98 -6.84
CA LEU A 156 14.75 -7.55 -7.71
C LEU A 156 15.09 -6.19 -8.28
N GLY A 157 14.80 -5.98 -9.56
CA GLY A 157 14.87 -4.70 -10.23
C GLY A 157 13.54 -4.42 -10.92
N ASP A 158 13.08 -3.19 -10.84
CA ASP A 158 11.88 -2.68 -11.49
C ASP A 158 12.22 -1.42 -12.27
N PHE A 159 11.69 -1.32 -13.47
CA PHE A 159 11.77 -0.14 -14.35
C PHE A 159 10.36 0.27 -14.72
N HIS A 160 10.07 1.56 -14.64
CA HIS A 160 8.82 2.10 -15.14
C HIS A 160 9.02 3.41 -15.90
N TYR A 161 8.25 3.55 -16.94
CA TYR A 161 8.05 4.79 -17.67
C TYR A 161 6.58 5.08 -17.80
N ARG A 162 6.15 6.28 -17.41
CA ARG A 162 4.77 6.75 -17.54
C ARG A 162 4.76 8.07 -18.29
N ASN A 163 3.89 8.16 -19.26
CA ASN A 163 3.59 9.37 -19.98
C ASN A 163 2.10 9.65 -19.85
N GLN A 164 1.75 10.82 -19.35
CA GLN A 164 0.38 11.22 -19.13
C GLN A 164 0.14 12.59 -19.73
N GLY A 165 -0.78 12.68 -20.69
CA GLY A 165 -1.26 13.92 -21.27
C GLY A 165 -2.68 14.22 -20.78
N LEU A 166 -2.97 15.47 -20.50
CA LEU A 166 -4.29 15.94 -20.14
C LEU A 166 -4.51 17.38 -20.62
N HIS A 167 -5.76 17.84 -20.56
CA HIS A 167 -6.11 19.24 -20.74
C HIS A 167 -6.66 19.81 -19.44
N TYR A 168 -6.19 21.00 -19.06
CA TYR A 168 -6.86 21.80 -18.03
C TYR A 168 -8.17 22.31 -18.58
N TYR A 169 -9.28 21.81 -18.09
CA TYR A 169 -10.64 22.14 -18.54
C TYR A 169 -11.42 22.87 -17.43
N ALA A 170 -12.74 22.98 -17.56
CA ALA A 170 -13.64 23.63 -16.61
C ALA A 170 -13.52 25.17 -16.57
N ILE A 171 -13.22 25.79 -17.70
CA ILE A 171 -13.28 27.25 -17.87
C ILE A 171 -14.69 27.63 -18.37
N GLN A 172 -15.34 28.59 -17.72
CA GLN A 172 -16.68 29.07 -18.08
C GLN A 172 -16.69 30.19 -19.13
N ALA A 173 -15.59 30.53 -19.73
CA ALA A 173 -15.53 31.59 -20.73
C ALA A 173 -15.64 31.05 -22.14
N PRO A 174 -15.95 31.88 -23.14
CA PRO A 174 -15.87 31.47 -24.54
C PRO A 174 -14.42 31.06 -24.84
N LEU A 175 -14.19 29.77 -24.79
CA LEU A 175 -12.88 29.11 -24.86
C LEU A 175 -12.26 29.20 -26.27
N ASP A 176 -13.01 29.67 -27.26
CA ASP A 176 -12.61 29.81 -28.66
C ASP A 176 -11.37 30.70 -28.83
N SER A 177 -11.07 31.57 -27.87
CA SER A 177 -9.88 32.39 -27.85
C SER A 177 -8.62 31.69 -27.35
N LEU A 178 -8.76 30.57 -26.62
CA LEU A 178 -7.64 29.79 -26.08
C LEU A 178 -7.25 28.67 -27.06
N GLY A 179 -6.14 28.81 -27.76
CA GLY A 179 -5.62 27.78 -28.66
C GLY A 179 -5.48 26.41 -27.97
N LYS A 180 -5.59 25.30 -28.74
CA LYS A 180 -5.53 23.90 -28.20
C LYS A 180 -4.32 23.62 -27.33
N ASP A 181 -3.19 24.24 -27.63
CA ASP A 181 -1.93 23.99 -26.94
C ASP A 181 -1.88 24.72 -25.57
N ARG A 182 -2.72 25.68 -25.36
CA ARG A 182 -2.73 26.45 -24.11
C ARG A 182 -3.29 25.69 -22.91
N THR A 183 -4.19 24.75 -23.08
CA THR A 183 -4.77 23.95 -22.00
C THR A 183 -4.05 22.62 -21.79
N ARG A 184 -3.16 22.22 -22.71
CA ARG A 184 -2.52 20.92 -22.69
C ARG A 184 -1.37 20.87 -21.68
N GLN A 185 -1.37 19.86 -20.84
CA GLN A 185 -0.27 19.49 -19.95
C GLN A 185 0.17 18.05 -20.23
N ARG A 186 1.44 17.76 -20.03
CA ARG A 186 1.99 16.42 -20.18
C ARG A 186 3.05 16.16 -19.13
N TYR A 187 2.93 15.04 -18.45
CA TYR A 187 3.86 14.56 -17.44
C TYR A 187 4.62 13.35 -17.96
N ASN A 188 5.91 13.31 -17.70
CA ASN A 188 6.75 12.14 -17.87
C ASN A 188 7.31 11.72 -16.52
N ASP A 189 7.28 10.43 -16.27
CA ASP A 189 7.77 9.79 -15.06
C ASP A 189 8.60 8.57 -15.47
N LEU A 190 9.89 8.63 -15.21
CA LEU A 190 10.83 7.55 -15.43
C LEU A 190 11.39 7.11 -14.09
N GLY A 191 11.29 5.83 -13.76
CA GLY A 191 11.80 5.33 -12.49
C GLY A 191 12.50 4.00 -12.61
N PHE A 192 13.39 3.78 -11.66
CA PHE A 192 14.16 2.56 -11.51
C PHE A 192 14.32 2.24 -10.02
N ASP A 193 13.90 1.05 -9.63
CA ASP A 193 13.95 0.56 -8.27
C ASP A 193 14.77 -0.73 -8.23
N VAL A 194 15.67 -0.88 -7.26
CA VAL A 194 16.41 -2.12 -6.98
C VAL A 194 16.23 -2.50 -5.54
N LEU A 195 15.91 -3.75 -5.29
CA LEU A 195 15.76 -4.32 -3.96
C LEU A 195 16.66 -5.54 -3.83
N TYR A 196 17.57 -5.49 -2.88
CA TYR A 196 18.34 -6.63 -2.41
C TYR A 196 17.87 -7.05 -1.03
N LYS A 197 17.55 -8.32 -0.86
CA LYS A 197 17.04 -8.87 0.40
C LYS A 197 17.76 -10.16 0.72
N SER A 198 18.26 -10.29 1.95
CA SER A 198 18.82 -11.55 2.46
C SER A 198 17.73 -12.56 2.78
N ASN A 199 18.09 -13.82 2.76
CA ASN A 199 17.21 -14.92 3.18
C ASN A 199 17.80 -15.59 4.43
N ALA A 200 17.42 -15.09 5.60
CA ALA A 200 18.01 -15.47 6.88
C ALA A 200 17.70 -16.89 7.35
N LYS A 201 16.81 -17.62 6.70
CA LYS A 201 16.59 -19.04 7.03
C LYS A 201 17.86 -19.90 6.83
N ILE A 202 18.87 -19.35 6.15
CA ILE A 202 20.09 -20.05 5.74
C ILE A 202 21.36 -19.38 6.29
N ASP A 203 21.24 -18.15 6.81
CA ASP A 203 22.37 -17.44 7.36
C ASP A 203 22.63 -17.89 8.80
N THR A 204 23.86 -18.36 9.05
CA THR A 204 24.34 -18.82 10.36
C THR A 204 24.31 -17.73 11.43
N PHE A 205 24.32 -16.47 11.03
CA PHE A 205 24.34 -15.33 11.95
C PHE A 205 22.94 -14.81 12.33
N GLY A 206 21.86 -15.31 11.72
CA GLY A 206 20.48 -14.91 12.04
C GLY A 206 20.15 -13.45 11.72
N ILE A 207 20.98 -12.79 10.89
CA ILE A 207 20.77 -11.40 10.49
C ILE A 207 20.02 -11.34 9.18
N ASN A 208 18.86 -10.68 9.19
CA ASN A 208 18.16 -10.27 7.99
C ASN A 208 18.56 -8.86 7.59
N TYR A 209 18.86 -8.65 6.34
CA TYR A 209 19.09 -7.31 5.83
C TYR A 209 18.41 -7.09 4.49
N GLN A 210 17.99 -5.87 4.28
CA GLN A 210 17.34 -5.41 3.06
C GLN A 210 17.95 -4.07 2.67
N LEU A 211 18.28 -3.92 1.39
CA LEU A 211 18.75 -2.68 0.79
C LEU A 211 17.90 -2.36 -0.42
N GLY A 212 17.28 -1.20 -0.40
CA GLY A 212 16.51 -0.65 -1.52
C GLY A 212 17.22 0.58 -2.08
N LEU A 213 17.28 0.68 -3.40
CA LEU A 213 17.74 1.86 -4.13
C LEU A 213 16.61 2.28 -5.06
N LYS A 214 16.29 3.56 -5.06
CA LYS A 214 15.24 4.12 -5.90
C LYS A 214 15.70 5.39 -6.58
N TYR A 215 15.50 5.46 -7.88
CA TYR A 215 15.68 6.68 -8.66
C TYR A 215 14.41 6.98 -9.43
N ASN A 216 14.06 8.26 -9.49
CA ASN A 216 12.92 8.72 -10.26
C ASN A 216 13.19 10.09 -10.87
N HIS A 217 12.88 10.22 -12.15
CA HIS A 217 12.89 11.48 -12.88
C HIS A 217 11.48 11.81 -13.32
N PHE A 218 10.97 12.94 -12.86
CA PHE A 218 9.63 13.43 -13.18
C PHE A 218 9.72 14.83 -13.80
N ASN A 219 9.00 15.07 -14.90
CA ASN A 219 9.01 16.38 -15.53
C ASN A 219 7.67 16.71 -16.20
N THR A 220 7.45 18.01 -16.39
CA THR A 220 6.38 18.56 -17.23
C THR A 220 6.95 18.88 -18.61
N LEU A 221 6.30 18.42 -19.68
CA LEU A 221 6.77 18.66 -21.06
C LEU A 221 6.17 19.89 -21.68
N LYS A 222 4.95 20.25 -21.32
CA LYS A 222 4.30 21.43 -21.85
C LYS A 222 4.42 22.57 -20.85
N PRO A 223 4.71 23.78 -21.31
CA PRO A 223 4.71 24.94 -20.46
C PRO A 223 3.33 25.19 -19.89
N SER A 224 3.32 25.76 -18.71
CA SER A 224 2.11 26.34 -18.12
C SER A 224 1.70 27.57 -18.90
N ILE A 225 0.39 27.82 -19.03
CA ILE A 225 -0.14 29.05 -19.64
C ILE A 225 -0.13 30.19 -18.63
N ASP A 226 0.96 30.52 -18.08
CA ASP A 226 1.05 31.81 -17.45
C ASP A 226 1.42 32.83 -18.50
N SER A 227 0.69 33.93 -18.56
CA SER A 227 0.90 35.01 -19.51
C SER A 227 2.31 35.63 -19.42
N LEU A 228 3.16 35.12 -18.53
CA LEU A 228 4.43 35.69 -18.14
C LEU A 228 5.66 34.77 -18.32
N ALA A 229 5.53 33.45 -18.37
CA ALA A 229 6.67 32.55 -18.57
C ALA A 229 6.28 31.10 -18.89
N ASP A 230 7.06 30.45 -19.76
CA ASP A 230 7.03 29.01 -20.05
C ASP A 230 7.61 28.21 -18.88
N TRP A 231 6.85 27.98 -17.84
CA TRP A 231 7.32 27.31 -16.64
C TRP A 231 7.32 25.79 -16.83
N ARG A 232 8.53 25.23 -16.93
CA ARG A 232 8.73 23.77 -16.89
C ARG A 232 9.23 23.37 -15.53
N SER A 233 8.73 22.25 -15.03
CA SER A 233 9.19 21.69 -13.78
C SER A 233 9.85 20.35 -13.97
N ARG A 234 10.93 20.13 -13.26
CA ARG A 234 11.67 18.87 -13.24
C ARG A 234 11.99 18.46 -11.83
N GLU A 235 11.96 17.18 -11.61
CA GLU A 235 12.26 16.60 -10.31
C GLU A 235 13.16 15.37 -10.49
N ASN A 236 14.23 15.31 -9.72
CA ASN A 236 15.07 14.13 -9.62
C ASN A 236 15.05 13.66 -8.18
N PHE A 237 14.51 12.49 -7.98
CA PHE A 237 14.39 11.86 -6.68
C PHE A 237 15.33 10.67 -6.60
N PHE A 238 16.06 10.57 -5.51
CA PHE A 238 16.91 9.44 -5.18
C PHE A 238 16.63 9.00 -3.75
N ALA A 239 16.50 7.70 -3.52
CA ALA A 239 16.35 7.16 -2.18
C ALA A 239 17.17 5.90 -1.98
N ILE A 240 17.71 5.78 -0.77
CA ILE A 240 18.35 4.58 -0.25
C ILE A 240 17.57 4.17 1.00
N ASN A 241 17.11 2.93 1.04
CA ASN A 241 16.43 2.36 2.20
C ASN A 241 17.23 1.14 2.67
N GLY A 242 17.72 1.16 3.88
CA GLY A 242 18.42 0.07 4.52
C GLY A 242 17.64 -0.45 5.73
N LEU A 243 17.53 -1.75 5.89
CA LEU A 243 16.97 -2.38 7.09
C LEU A 243 17.86 -3.54 7.49
N GLY A 244 18.30 -3.56 8.73
CA GLY A 244 18.98 -4.67 9.37
C GLY A 244 18.13 -5.19 10.53
N GLU A 245 17.92 -6.50 10.61
CA GLU A 245 17.16 -7.15 11.67
C GLU A 245 17.96 -8.32 12.24
N TYR A 246 18.06 -8.36 13.55
CA TYR A 246 18.66 -9.46 14.29
C TYR A 246 17.61 -10.08 15.22
N ARG A 247 17.41 -11.38 15.09
CA ARG A 247 16.46 -12.12 15.92
C ARG A 247 17.21 -12.91 16.99
N LEU A 248 16.87 -12.63 18.24
CA LEU A 248 17.38 -13.37 19.39
C LEU A 248 16.20 -13.91 20.21
N ASN A 249 15.95 -15.19 20.14
CA ASN A 249 14.78 -15.85 20.74
C ASN A 249 13.46 -15.21 20.27
N GLU A 250 12.68 -14.67 21.19
CA GLU A 250 11.40 -13.99 20.97
C GLU A 250 11.55 -12.50 20.64
N ASN A 251 12.80 -12.01 20.60
CA ASN A 251 13.10 -10.60 20.43
C ASN A 251 13.68 -10.32 19.04
N ILE A 252 13.27 -9.21 18.43
CA ILE A 252 13.80 -8.72 17.17
C ILE A 252 14.34 -7.31 17.40
N TYR A 253 15.61 -7.13 17.14
CA TYR A 253 16.30 -5.85 17.12
C TYR A 253 16.42 -5.42 15.68
N SER A 254 15.95 -4.23 15.34
CA SER A 254 16.05 -3.72 14.00
C SER A 254 16.56 -2.29 13.95
N VAL A 255 17.28 -1.99 12.89
CA VAL A 255 17.76 -0.64 12.57
C VAL A 255 17.43 -0.36 11.12
N GLY A 256 16.60 0.64 10.90
CA GLY A 256 16.28 1.19 9.57
C GLY A 256 17.11 2.45 9.29
N LEU A 257 17.53 2.62 8.05
CA LEU A 257 18.16 3.84 7.54
C LEU A 257 17.48 4.24 6.24
N ASP A 258 16.87 5.41 6.20
CA ASP A 258 16.28 5.96 5.00
C ASP A 258 16.99 7.28 4.66
N ILE A 259 17.45 7.39 3.43
CA ILE A 259 18.04 8.60 2.86
C ILE A 259 17.22 8.93 1.62
N MET A 260 16.58 10.07 1.61
CA MET A 260 15.78 10.56 0.48
C MET A 260 16.30 11.92 0.08
N HIS A 261 16.63 12.07 -1.19
CA HIS A 261 17.05 13.34 -1.77
C HIS A 261 16.20 13.65 -2.98
N ASN A 262 15.57 14.82 -2.97
CA ASN A 262 14.78 15.32 -4.07
C ASN A 262 15.30 16.69 -4.52
N LYS A 263 15.60 16.81 -5.80
CA LYS A 263 15.98 18.07 -6.42
C LYS A 263 14.88 18.52 -7.36
N TYR A 264 14.06 19.44 -6.87
CA TYR A 264 13.00 20.09 -7.63
C TYR A 264 13.51 21.38 -8.26
N ARG A 265 13.18 21.58 -9.53
CA ARG A 265 13.54 22.74 -10.31
C ARG A 265 12.35 23.20 -11.13
N TYR A 266 12.08 24.48 -11.15
CA TYR A 266 11.09 25.11 -12.02
C TYR A 266 11.62 26.44 -12.58
N GLY A 267 11.10 26.88 -13.74
CA GLY A 267 11.52 28.06 -14.45
C GLY A 267 12.29 27.75 -15.75
N ASN A 268 12.56 28.77 -16.51
CA ASN A 268 13.25 28.66 -17.79
C ASN A 268 14.78 28.76 -17.60
N GLU A 269 15.53 27.94 -18.31
CA GLU A 269 16.99 27.97 -18.29
C GLU A 269 17.59 28.97 -19.28
N THR A 270 16.80 29.45 -20.23
CA THR A 270 17.30 30.05 -21.47
C THR A 270 17.20 31.57 -21.57
N ASP A 271 16.45 32.23 -20.72
CA ASP A 271 16.26 33.68 -20.86
C ASP A 271 17.05 34.46 -19.84
N SER A 272 18.22 34.92 -20.27
CA SER A 272 19.16 35.74 -19.52
C SER A 272 18.70 37.23 -19.35
N ILE A 273 17.48 37.54 -19.73
CA ILE A 273 17.08 38.96 -19.90
C ILE A 273 16.16 39.47 -18.80
N SER A 274 15.54 38.61 -18.00
CA SER A 274 14.65 39.05 -16.92
C SER A 274 15.01 38.43 -15.57
N PRO A 275 15.19 39.23 -14.50
CA PRO A 275 15.44 38.70 -13.14
C PRO A 275 14.30 37.85 -12.58
N ILE A 276 13.13 37.83 -13.24
CA ILE A 276 11.94 37.07 -12.87
C ILE A 276 12.00 35.65 -13.37
N ASP A 277 12.85 35.35 -14.40
CA ASP A 277 12.92 34.07 -15.07
C ASP A 277 14.02 33.12 -14.56
N MET A 278 14.62 33.42 -13.41
CA MET A 278 15.63 32.55 -12.84
C MET A 278 15.03 31.21 -12.40
N ALA A 279 15.59 30.13 -12.94
CA ALA A 279 15.25 28.80 -12.51
C ALA A 279 15.45 28.63 -11.00
N ILE A 280 14.39 28.36 -10.27
CA ILE A 280 14.47 28.10 -8.83
C ILE A 280 14.77 26.62 -8.62
N VAL A 281 15.87 26.34 -7.94
CA VAL A 281 16.29 25.01 -7.56
C VAL A 281 16.08 24.82 -6.06
N ARG A 282 15.32 23.80 -5.67
CA ARG A 282 15.08 23.46 -4.27
C ARG A 282 15.54 22.04 -3.98
N PRO A 283 16.72 21.86 -3.38
CA PRO A 283 17.13 20.57 -2.85
C PRO A 283 16.37 20.31 -1.55
N ASN A 284 15.93 19.09 -1.37
CA ASN A 284 15.20 18.60 -0.21
C ASN A 284 15.76 17.23 0.17
N THR A 285 16.37 17.13 1.34
CA THR A 285 16.99 15.89 1.82
C THR A 285 16.40 15.50 3.16
N ILE A 286 15.99 14.25 3.28
CA ILE A 286 15.54 13.67 4.53
C ILE A 286 16.44 12.46 4.81
N ILE A 287 17.00 12.40 6.02
CA ILE A 287 17.77 11.26 6.51
C ILE A 287 17.11 10.80 7.80
N SER A 288 16.68 9.55 7.86
CA SER A 288 16.02 8.96 9.02
C SER A 288 16.76 7.71 9.50
N LEU A 289 17.06 7.65 10.79
CA LEU A 289 17.58 6.47 11.47
C LEU A 289 16.52 5.93 12.43
N LYS A 290 16.13 4.66 12.26
CA LYS A 290 14.98 4.04 12.91
C LYS A 290 15.35 2.81 13.72
N PRO A 291 16.02 2.95 14.87
CA PRO A 291 16.22 1.84 15.77
C PRO A 291 14.88 1.39 16.37
N SER A 292 14.64 0.09 16.40
CA SER A 292 13.45 -0.47 17.03
C SER A 292 13.69 -1.86 17.62
N PHE A 293 12.92 -2.15 18.66
CA PHE A 293 12.90 -3.40 19.37
C PHE A 293 11.50 -3.96 19.35
N LYS A 294 11.36 -5.22 19.00
CA LYS A 294 10.08 -5.94 18.98
C LYS A 294 10.20 -7.21 19.80
N THR A 295 9.25 -7.45 20.67
CA THR A 295 9.19 -8.64 21.51
C THR A 295 7.86 -9.37 21.35
N TYR A 296 7.93 -10.69 21.45
CA TYR A 296 6.80 -11.59 21.45
C TYR A 296 6.79 -12.35 22.77
N LEU A 297 5.71 -12.26 23.50
CA LEU A 297 5.55 -12.90 24.81
C LEU A 297 4.31 -13.77 24.83
N TRP A 298 4.24 -14.70 25.80
CA TRP A 298 3.11 -15.57 26.06
C TRP A 298 2.64 -16.36 24.80
N ASN A 299 3.57 -17.07 24.17
CA ASN A 299 3.31 -17.84 22.96
C ASN A 299 2.75 -16.97 21.83
N ASP A 300 3.41 -15.85 21.54
CA ASP A 300 3.01 -14.88 20.49
C ASP A 300 1.69 -14.14 20.72
N LYS A 301 1.04 -14.32 21.86
CA LYS A 301 -0.20 -13.59 22.17
C LYS A 301 0.02 -12.12 22.43
N PHE A 302 1.13 -11.76 23.06
CA PHE A 302 1.50 -10.38 23.32
C PHE A 302 2.64 -9.96 22.41
N LYS A 303 2.42 -8.87 21.68
CA LYS A 303 3.41 -8.29 20.76
C LYS A 303 3.60 -6.83 21.14
N ALA A 304 4.83 -6.44 21.44
CA ALA A 304 5.19 -5.06 21.71
C ALA A 304 6.32 -4.64 20.79
N THR A 305 6.21 -3.43 20.27
CA THR A 305 7.25 -2.78 19.47
C THR A 305 7.54 -1.43 20.11
N VAL A 306 8.82 -1.13 20.32
CA VAL A 306 9.28 0.18 20.82
C VAL A 306 10.48 0.61 19.97
N GLY A 307 10.50 1.86 19.59
CA GLY A 307 11.57 2.42 18.77
C GLY A 307 11.51 3.94 18.74
N LEU A 308 12.43 4.51 17.97
CA LEU A 308 12.54 5.93 17.68
C LEU A 308 12.76 6.12 16.18
N ASP A 309 12.24 7.21 15.63
CA ASP A 309 12.64 7.69 14.31
C ASP A 309 13.36 9.03 14.48
N LEU A 310 14.66 9.01 14.21
CA LEU A 310 15.55 10.18 14.31
C LEU A 310 15.72 10.74 12.90
N THR A 311 15.02 11.81 12.59
CA THR A 311 14.95 12.37 11.24
C THR A 311 15.60 13.73 11.16
N VAL A 312 16.55 13.87 10.23
CA VAL A 312 17.12 15.16 9.81
C VAL A 312 16.44 15.59 8.52
N ASN A 313 15.81 16.75 8.56
CA ASN A 313 15.16 17.38 7.41
C ASN A 313 15.95 18.60 6.97
N ALA A 314 16.50 18.57 5.75
CA ALA A 314 17.22 19.67 5.12
C ALA A 314 16.43 20.18 3.89
N ASP A 315 15.43 21.01 4.17
CA ASP A 315 14.60 21.71 3.19
C ASP A 315 14.79 23.23 3.40
N GLY A 316 15.85 23.78 2.82
CA GLY A 316 16.28 25.17 3.01
C GLY A 316 16.92 25.44 4.38
N LYS A 317 16.38 24.92 5.46
CA LYS A 317 16.96 24.96 6.82
C LYS A 317 17.01 23.53 7.39
N THR A 318 18.14 23.17 7.95
CA THR A 318 18.28 21.88 8.59
C THR A 318 17.58 21.84 9.94
N LYS A 319 16.71 20.87 10.15
CA LYS A 319 15.99 20.62 11.39
C LYS A 319 16.09 19.14 11.76
N VAL A 320 16.22 18.87 13.04
CA VAL A 320 16.22 17.52 13.60
C VAL A 320 14.86 17.26 14.26
N HIS A 321 14.29 16.12 13.97
CA HIS A 321 13.03 15.65 14.54
C HIS A 321 13.24 14.28 15.18
N ILE A 322 12.56 14.06 16.30
CA ILE A 322 12.57 12.79 17.03
C ILE A 322 11.12 12.35 17.17
N TYR A 323 10.81 11.17 16.64
CA TYR A 323 9.47 10.61 16.71
C TYR A 323 9.47 9.36 17.56
N PRO A 324 8.53 9.22 18.51
CA PRO A 324 8.33 7.98 19.22
C PRO A 324 7.71 6.93 18.27
N VAL A 325 8.07 5.68 18.47
CA VAL A 325 7.42 4.53 17.83
C VAL A 325 7.14 3.51 18.92
N ALA A 326 5.87 3.32 19.27
CA ALA A 326 5.47 2.29 20.19
C ALA A 326 4.13 1.69 19.76
N GLU A 327 4.04 0.37 19.84
CA GLU A 327 2.80 -0.35 19.52
C GLU A 327 2.71 -1.58 20.41
N VAL A 328 1.53 -1.83 20.95
CA VAL A 328 1.20 -3.03 21.72
C VAL A 328 -0.03 -3.68 21.11
N LYS A 329 0.04 -5.00 20.95
CA LYS A 329 -1.05 -5.86 20.49
C LYS A 329 -1.18 -7.06 21.42
N TYR A 330 -2.42 -7.44 21.70
CA TYR A 330 -2.70 -8.62 22.52
C TYR A 330 -3.73 -9.51 21.82
N SER A 331 -3.34 -10.75 21.51
CA SER A 331 -4.22 -11.73 20.89
C SER A 331 -5.09 -12.43 21.93
N LEU A 332 -6.40 -12.27 21.80
CA LEU A 332 -7.42 -12.92 22.61
C LEU A 332 -8.17 -13.96 21.77
N PHE A 333 -8.58 -15.04 22.39
CA PHE A 333 -9.44 -16.07 21.79
C PHE A 333 -8.90 -16.62 20.47
N ASN A 334 -7.58 -16.92 20.39
CA ASN A 334 -6.92 -17.43 19.19
C ASN A 334 -7.10 -16.49 17.97
N ASP A 335 -6.71 -15.23 18.13
CA ASP A 335 -6.79 -14.18 17.13
C ASP A 335 -8.21 -13.75 16.69
N MET A 336 -9.24 -14.20 17.40
CA MET A 336 -10.60 -13.71 17.14
C MET A 336 -10.76 -12.24 17.50
N PHE A 337 -10.00 -11.77 18.50
CA PHE A 337 -10.06 -10.39 18.95
C PHE A 337 -8.67 -9.92 19.39
N ILE A 338 -8.12 -8.93 18.69
CA ILE A 338 -6.80 -8.40 18.94
C ILE A 338 -6.90 -6.89 19.16
N PRO A 339 -7.04 -6.44 20.44
CA PRO A 339 -6.86 -5.03 20.77
C PRO A 339 -5.44 -4.57 20.45
N TYR A 340 -5.32 -3.34 20.01
CA TYR A 340 -4.03 -2.71 19.77
C TYR A 340 -4.09 -1.23 20.09
N ILE A 341 -2.95 -0.70 20.53
CA ILE A 341 -2.73 0.73 20.72
C ILE A 341 -1.30 1.05 20.33
N GLY A 342 -1.10 2.22 19.78
CA GLY A 342 0.22 2.65 19.37
C GLY A 342 0.36 4.16 19.28
N VAL A 343 1.61 4.58 19.18
CA VAL A 343 2.02 5.96 18.92
C VAL A 343 3.16 5.95 17.92
N ARG A 344 3.12 6.86 16.96
CA ARG A 344 4.17 7.05 15.98
C ARG A 344 4.22 8.49 15.50
N GLY A 345 5.28 8.85 14.82
CA GLY A 345 5.41 10.06 14.04
C GLY A 345 6.27 9.79 12.81
N GLY A 346 6.50 10.80 11.99
CA GLY A 346 7.37 10.67 10.84
C GLY A 346 7.33 11.87 9.91
N MET A 347 8.30 11.91 9.02
CA MET A 347 8.43 12.93 7.98
C MET A 347 8.12 12.29 6.62
N LYS A 348 7.20 12.92 5.87
CA LYS A 348 6.90 12.55 4.49
C LYS A 348 7.48 13.60 3.55
N GLN A 349 8.32 13.15 2.62
CA GLN A 349 8.85 14.04 1.59
C GLN A 349 7.74 14.38 0.59
N THR A 350 7.46 15.69 0.46
CA THR A 350 6.55 16.20 -0.56
C THR A 350 7.33 16.43 -1.84
N SER A 351 6.79 15.96 -2.96
CA SER A 351 7.38 16.07 -4.27
C SER A 351 6.33 16.49 -5.31
N LEU A 352 6.77 17.07 -6.43
CA LEU A 352 5.86 17.42 -7.52
C LEU A 352 5.13 16.16 -8.03
N LYS A 353 5.84 15.05 -8.17
CA LYS A 353 5.26 13.77 -8.55
C LYS A 353 4.17 13.34 -7.57
N SER A 354 4.44 13.40 -6.26
CA SER A 354 3.46 12.98 -5.25
C SER A 354 2.19 13.84 -5.26
N LEU A 355 2.35 15.14 -5.42
CA LEU A 355 1.24 16.08 -5.52
C LEU A 355 0.44 15.90 -6.81
N THR A 356 1.13 15.68 -7.95
CA THR A 356 0.47 15.45 -9.24
C THR A 356 -0.28 14.12 -9.29
N LEU A 357 0.20 13.09 -8.60
CA LEU A 357 -0.53 11.82 -8.46
C LEU A 357 -1.81 11.95 -7.63
N GLU A 358 -1.83 12.90 -6.70
CA GLU A 358 -3.02 13.20 -5.91
C GLU A 358 -4.00 14.12 -6.67
N ASN A 359 -3.47 15.13 -7.39
CA ASN A 359 -4.24 16.02 -8.25
C ASN A 359 -3.47 16.32 -9.55
N GLU A 360 -3.89 15.72 -10.65
CA GLU A 360 -3.26 15.87 -11.96
C GLU A 360 -3.44 17.25 -12.60
N PHE A 361 -4.40 18.06 -12.10
CA PHE A 361 -4.65 19.42 -12.55
C PHE A 361 -3.82 20.47 -11.80
N LEU A 362 -2.76 20.03 -11.13
CA LEU A 362 -1.86 20.89 -10.40
C LEU A 362 -1.04 21.79 -11.34
N ARG A 363 -0.83 23.05 -10.96
CA ARG A 363 0.12 23.92 -11.67
C ARG A 363 1.56 23.43 -11.42
N PRO A 364 2.47 23.56 -12.39
CA PRO A 364 3.81 22.97 -12.25
C PRO A 364 4.73 23.69 -11.25
N ASN A 365 4.53 24.97 -11.00
CA ASN A 365 5.40 25.82 -10.17
C ASN A 365 4.87 25.98 -8.72
N VAL A 366 4.58 24.89 -8.03
CA VAL A 366 4.07 24.93 -6.66
C VAL A 366 5.17 25.04 -5.61
N ALA A 367 4.86 25.71 -4.52
CA ALA A 367 5.70 25.66 -3.33
C ALA A 367 5.69 24.23 -2.74
N MET A 368 6.80 23.81 -2.14
CA MET A 368 6.91 22.50 -1.51
C MET A 368 7.38 22.62 -0.08
N LYS A 369 6.75 21.86 0.80
CA LYS A 369 7.16 21.67 2.20
C LYS A 369 6.94 20.23 2.58
N ASN A 370 7.87 19.63 3.31
CA ASN A 370 7.70 18.29 3.83
C ASN A 370 6.60 18.25 4.89
N GLU A 371 5.73 17.26 4.76
CA GLU A 371 4.68 16.98 5.73
C GLU A 371 5.29 16.30 6.97
N ASN A 372 5.06 16.86 8.13
CA ASN A 372 5.57 16.39 9.40
C ASN A 372 4.42 15.95 10.30
N THR A 373 4.22 14.64 10.42
CA THR A 373 3.36 14.04 11.43
C THR A 373 4.12 13.98 12.73
N ALA A 374 3.99 15.04 13.56
CA ALA A 374 4.75 15.15 14.79
C ALA A 374 4.37 14.07 15.80
N ILE A 375 3.10 13.73 15.86
CA ILE A 375 2.58 12.64 16.66
C ILE A 375 1.29 12.10 16.03
N ASP A 376 1.14 10.81 16.08
CA ASP A 376 -0.02 10.06 15.66
C ASP A 376 -0.28 8.94 16.66
N VAL A 377 -1.33 9.10 17.46
CA VAL A 377 -1.75 8.12 18.47
C VAL A 377 -2.96 7.37 17.95
N TYR A 378 -2.95 6.08 18.01
CA TYR A 378 -3.98 5.23 17.44
C TYR A 378 -4.21 3.96 18.26
N GLY A 379 -5.38 3.35 18.14
CA GLY A 379 -5.71 2.07 18.74
C GLY A 379 -7.03 1.53 18.21
N GLY A 380 -7.35 0.30 18.47
CA GLY A 380 -8.55 -0.35 17.98
C GLY A 380 -8.59 -1.84 18.25
N PHE A 381 -9.42 -2.49 17.49
CA PHE A 381 -9.67 -3.92 17.61
C PHE A 381 -9.69 -4.52 16.21
N LYS A 382 -8.96 -5.59 16.01
CA LYS A 382 -9.00 -6.38 14.79
C LYS A 382 -9.10 -7.86 15.11
N GLY A 383 -9.57 -8.65 14.18
CA GLY A 383 -9.64 -10.09 14.38
C GLY A 383 -10.38 -10.82 13.28
N THR A 384 -10.56 -12.12 13.52
CA THR A 384 -11.26 -13.03 12.61
C THR A 384 -12.44 -13.66 13.34
N LEU A 385 -13.66 -13.26 12.99
CA LEU A 385 -14.88 -13.82 13.58
C LEU A 385 -15.14 -15.26 13.12
N SER A 386 -14.69 -15.59 11.92
CA SER A 386 -14.78 -16.93 11.35
C SER A 386 -13.69 -17.11 10.30
N ARG A 387 -13.56 -18.30 9.72
CA ARG A 387 -12.65 -18.56 8.59
C ARG A 387 -12.91 -17.65 7.38
N SER A 388 -14.10 -17.10 7.31
CA SER A 388 -14.56 -16.30 6.16
C SER A 388 -14.69 -14.81 6.48
N ILE A 389 -14.61 -14.37 7.74
CA ILE A 389 -14.90 -12.99 8.13
C ILE A 389 -13.74 -12.45 8.96
N SER A 390 -13.11 -11.39 8.49
CA SER A 390 -12.17 -10.59 9.25
C SER A 390 -12.65 -9.15 9.38
N PHE A 391 -12.26 -8.48 10.45
CA PHE A 391 -12.63 -7.09 10.71
C PHE A 391 -11.48 -6.31 11.32
N ASN A 392 -11.51 -5.01 11.12
CA ASN A 392 -10.67 -4.05 11.84
C ASN A 392 -11.49 -2.78 12.10
N ILE A 393 -11.58 -2.38 13.34
CA ILE A 393 -12.27 -1.15 13.78
C ILE A 393 -11.29 -0.38 14.60
N GLY A 394 -11.09 0.82 14.17
CA GLY A 394 -10.12 1.59 14.79
C GLY A 394 -10.33 3.12 14.66
N GLY A 395 -9.60 4.01 15.40
CA GLY A 395 -9.64 5.44 15.27
C GLY A 395 -8.36 6.10 15.77
N GLY A 396 -8.05 7.37 15.47
CA GLY A 396 -6.82 8.06 15.77
C GLY A 396 -6.86 9.54 15.81
N TYR A 397 -5.78 10.08 16.36
CA TYR A 397 -5.57 11.50 16.43
C TYR A 397 -4.14 11.85 16.04
N SER A 398 -4.02 12.61 14.97
CA SER A 398 -2.74 12.98 14.39
C SER A 398 -2.55 14.49 14.43
N PHE A 399 -1.34 14.93 14.80
CA PHE A 399 -0.90 16.32 14.67
C PHE A 399 0.07 16.42 13.49
N ILE A 400 -0.39 17.07 12.41
CA ILE A 400 0.31 17.13 11.13
C ILE A 400 0.68 18.59 10.83
N GLN A 401 1.96 18.85 10.67
CA GLN A 401 2.47 20.15 10.22
C GLN A 401 2.75 20.09 8.72
N ASN A 402 2.48 21.18 8.03
CA ASN A 402 2.61 21.32 6.58
C ASN A 402 1.79 20.27 5.80
N MET A 403 0.56 20.01 6.23
CA MET A 403 -0.37 19.21 5.44
C MET A 403 -0.69 19.95 4.14
N ALA A 404 -0.55 19.28 3.01
CA ALA A 404 -0.84 19.85 1.69
C ALA A 404 -2.35 19.88 1.44
N LEU A 405 -2.85 21.07 1.07
CA LEU A 405 -4.24 21.31 0.70
C LEU A 405 -4.29 21.87 -0.72
N PHE A 406 -5.17 21.35 -1.55
CA PHE A 406 -5.33 21.81 -2.91
C PHE A 406 -6.40 22.91 -2.97
N VAL A 407 -6.04 24.03 -3.53
CA VAL A 407 -6.93 25.18 -3.71
C VAL A 407 -6.98 25.60 -5.17
N ASN A 408 -8.08 26.18 -5.61
CA ASN A 408 -8.16 26.68 -6.97
C ASN A 408 -7.16 27.81 -7.18
N ASP A 409 -6.36 27.71 -8.25
CA ASP A 409 -5.44 28.76 -8.67
C ASP A 409 -6.21 29.86 -9.44
N THR A 410 -6.55 30.93 -8.76
CA THR A 410 -7.22 32.10 -9.34
C THR A 410 -6.25 33.25 -9.67
N VAL A 411 -4.96 33.10 -9.31
CA VAL A 411 -3.93 34.14 -9.52
C VAL A 411 -3.26 33.96 -10.87
N TYR A 412 -2.87 32.73 -11.20
CA TYR A 412 -2.09 32.41 -12.41
C TYR A 412 -2.90 31.66 -13.45
N SER A 413 -4.18 31.35 -13.17
CA SER A 413 -5.05 30.69 -14.10
C SER A 413 -6.49 31.20 -14.00
N PRO A 414 -7.34 30.94 -14.99
CA PRO A 414 -8.77 31.27 -14.94
C PRO A 414 -9.58 30.32 -14.02
N GLY A 415 -8.95 29.70 -13.01
CA GLY A 415 -9.58 28.79 -12.06
C GLY A 415 -9.66 27.33 -12.52
N ASN A 416 -8.95 26.95 -13.58
CA ASN A 416 -8.95 25.59 -14.13
C ASN A 416 -7.76 24.74 -13.69
N ARG A 417 -6.94 25.25 -12.77
CA ARG A 417 -5.80 24.56 -12.16
C ARG A 417 -5.85 24.68 -10.64
N PHE A 418 -5.08 23.85 -10.01
CA PHE A 418 -4.92 23.86 -8.56
C PHE A 418 -3.54 24.35 -8.15
N ASP A 419 -3.50 25.07 -7.07
CA ASP A 419 -2.30 25.39 -6.30
C ASP A 419 -2.28 24.56 -5.00
N VAL A 420 -1.16 24.56 -4.31
CA VAL A 420 -0.99 23.87 -3.03
C VAL A 420 -0.65 24.89 -1.94
N ILE A 421 -1.46 24.88 -0.89
CA ILE A 421 -1.18 25.58 0.35
C ILE A 421 -0.85 24.57 1.44
N PHE A 422 -0.08 24.99 2.44
CA PHE A 422 0.33 24.11 3.54
C PHE A 422 -0.19 24.68 4.87
N ASP A 423 -0.83 23.82 5.65
CA ASP A 423 -1.34 24.20 6.97
C ASP A 423 -0.98 23.16 8.03
N THR A 424 -1.11 23.54 9.28
CA THR A 424 -1.02 22.61 10.42
C THR A 424 -2.41 22.13 10.75
N ALA A 425 -2.58 20.82 10.79
CA ALA A 425 -3.85 20.17 11.05
C ALA A 425 -3.78 19.23 12.25
N LYS A 426 -4.86 19.20 13.00
CA LYS A 426 -5.20 18.13 13.92
C LYS A 426 -6.25 17.29 13.24
N VAL A 427 -5.99 16.02 13.06
CA VAL A 427 -6.86 15.11 12.31
C VAL A 427 -7.35 14.00 13.23
N PHE A 428 -8.65 13.98 13.47
CA PHE A 428 -9.31 12.82 14.07
C PHE A 428 -9.77 11.88 12.96
N THR A 429 -9.46 10.61 13.09
CA THR A 429 -9.87 9.57 12.13
C THR A 429 -10.62 8.45 12.86
N LEU A 430 -11.69 7.98 12.29
CA LEU A 430 -12.38 6.74 12.65
C LEU A 430 -12.46 5.86 11.41
N GLU A 431 -12.08 4.59 11.55
CA GLU A 431 -12.09 3.67 10.42
C GLU A 431 -12.63 2.31 10.82
N GLY A 432 -13.42 1.71 9.92
CA GLY A 432 -13.89 0.34 10.05
C GLY A 432 -13.76 -0.41 8.74
N SER A 433 -13.23 -1.61 8.78
CA SER A 433 -13.18 -2.50 7.62
C SER A 433 -13.67 -3.90 7.95
N ILE A 434 -14.38 -4.50 7.01
CA ILE A 434 -14.85 -5.88 7.08
C ILE A 434 -14.50 -6.55 5.75
N SER A 435 -13.86 -7.71 5.83
CA SER A 435 -13.59 -8.56 4.68
C SER A 435 -14.34 -9.88 4.86
N TYR A 436 -15.15 -10.23 3.87
CA TYR A 436 -15.85 -11.50 3.79
C TYR A 436 -15.34 -12.28 2.59
N GLN A 437 -14.93 -13.52 2.82
CA GLN A 437 -14.48 -14.41 1.77
C GLN A 437 -15.20 -15.76 1.87
N MET A 438 -16.00 -16.09 0.86
CA MET A 438 -16.68 -17.36 0.73
C MET A 438 -15.96 -18.22 -0.29
N LEU A 439 -15.04 -19.09 0.19
CA LEU A 439 -14.18 -19.91 -0.65
C LEU A 439 -13.41 -19.03 -1.67
N GLU A 440 -13.17 -19.56 -2.86
CA GLU A 440 -12.54 -18.82 -3.97
C GLU A 440 -13.57 -18.06 -4.84
N LYS A 441 -14.87 -18.18 -4.51
CA LYS A 441 -15.95 -17.70 -5.39
C LYS A 441 -16.34 -16.25 -5.14
N LEU A 442 -16.37 -15.82 -3.90
CA LEU A 442 -16.84 -14.48 -3.55
C LEU A 442 -15.94 -13.88 -2.47
N LYS A 443 -15.44 -12.67 -2.75
CA LYS A 443 -14.75 -11.84 -1.79
C LYS A 443 -15.39 -10.46 -1.79
N ILE A 444 -15.76 -9.97 -0.59
CA ILE A 444 -16.33 -8.66 -0.37
C ILE A 444 -15.48 -7.95 0.67
N ASP A 445 -14.91 -6.82 0.31
CA ASP A 445 -14.18 -5.93 1.20
C ASP A 445 -14.95 -4.62 1.32
N VAL A 446 -15.28 -4.20 2.53
CA VAL A 446 -15.93 -2.92 2.83
C VAL A 446 -15.04 -2.13 3.77
N LEU A 447 -14.74 -0.90 3.42
CA LEU A 447 -13.98 0.04 4.21
C LEU A 447 -14.77 1.34 4.36
N GLY A 448 -15.06 1.75 5.58
CA GLY A 448 -15.61 3.05 5.93
C GLY A 448 -14.58 3.87 6.70
N ARG A 449 -14.43 5.14 6.35
CA ARG A 449 -13.50 6.04 7.02
C ARG A 449 -14.14 7.41 7.21
N TYR A 450 -14.07 7.93 8.42
CA TYR A 450 -14.46 9.28 8.76
C TYR A 450 -13.25 10.06 9.26
N ARG A 451 -13.08 11.29 8.80
CA ARG A 451 -12.01 12.20 9.23
C ARG A 451 -12.60 13.57 9.60
N SER A 452 -12.11 14.13 10.66
CA SER A 452 -12.41 15.51 11.04
C SER A 452 -11.10 16.28 11.10
N TYR A 453 -11.07 17.43 10.46
CA TYR A 453 -9.88 18.27 10.32
C TYR A 453 -10.07 19.58 11.08
N GLU A 454 -9.17 19.88 12.01
CA GLU A 454 -9.03 21.18 12.66
C GLU A 454 -7.74 21.83 12.15
N LEU A 455 -7.88 22.85 11.31
CA LEU A 455 -6.78 23.56 10.69
C LEU A 455 -6.39 24.77 11.50
N ARG A 456 -5.11 25.18 11.45
CA ARG A 456 -4.61 26.33 12.21
C ARG A 456 -4.96 27.65 11.54
N ASN A 457 -4.78 27.76 10.22
CA ASN A 457 -4.89 29.02 9.50
C ASN A 457 -6.08 29.06 8.52
N ASN A 458 -6.56 27.91 8.10
CA ASN A 458 -7.65 27.78 7.14
C ASN A 458 -8.92 27.26 7.81
N VAL A 459 -10.08 27.62 7.25
CA VAL A 459 -11.39 27.19 7.78
C VAL A 459 -11.76 25.79 7.30
N HIS A 460 -11.36 25.44 6.06
CA HIS A 460 -11.75 24.20 5.42
C HIS A 460 -10.53 23.41 4.95
N ALA A 461 -10.60 22.09 5.10
CA ALA A 461 -9.62 21.15 4.53
C ALA A 461 -9.95 20.89 3.05
N TRP A 462 -9.64 21.86 2.19
CA TRP A 462 -9.97 21.82 0.77
C TRP A 462 -9.56 20.51 0.10
N ASN A 463 -10.53 19.89 -0.62
CA ASN A 463 -10.35 18.63 -1.35
C ASN A 463 -9.92 17.43 -0.47
N ARG A 464 -10.26 17.46 0.82
CA ARG A 464 -10.08 16.34 1.75
C ARG A 464 -11.45 15.84 2.17
N PRO A 465 -11.85 14.61 1.80
CA PRO A 465 -13.16 14.08 2.18
C PRO A 465 -13.22 13.78 3.68
N ASP A 466 -14.31 14.21 4.31
CA ASP A 466 -14.59 13.86 5.71
C ASP A 466 -15.08 12.41 5.83
N PHE A 467 -15.77 11.90 4.82
CA PHE A 467 -16.27 10.54 4.79
C PHE A 467 -15.89 9.83 3.49
N GLU A 468 -15.42 8.60 3.62
CA GLU A 468 -15.04 7.73 2.53
C GLU A 468 -15.63 6.34 2.75
N LEU A 469 -16.31 5.79 1.76
CA LEU A 469 -16.80 4.41 1.75
C LEU A 469 -16.28 3.71 0.49
N VAL A 470 -15.56 2.63 0.69
CA VAL A 470 -15.04 1.81 -0.41
C VAL A 470 -15.57 0.40 -0.28
N THR A 471 -16.29 -0.06 -1.28
CA THR A 471 -16.74 -1.45 -1.38
C THR A 471 -16.11 -2.09 -2.60
N ARG A 472 -15.45 -3.23 -2.40
CA ARG A 472 -14.89 -4.06 -3.48
C ARG A 472 -15.55 -5.43 -3.43
N VAL A 473 -16.05 -5.86 -4.55
CA VAL A 473 -16.65 -7.19 -4.72
C VAL A 473 -15.89 -7.91 -5.82
N HIS A 474 -15.37 -9.08 -5.51
CA HIS A 474 -14.78 -9.99 -6.48
C HIS A 474 -15.62 -11.26 -6.52
N TYR A 475 -16.14 -11.56 -7.69
CA TYR A 475 -16.95 -12.75 -7.90
C TYR A 475 -16.40 -13.61 -9.03
N ASN A 476 -16.14 -14.87 -8.73
CA ASN A 476 -15.71 -15.88 -9.68
C ASN A 476 -16.89 -16.82 -9.97
N LEU A 477 -17.45 -16.72 -11.15
CA LEU A 477 -18.58 -17.53 -11.58
C LEU A 477 -18.07 -18.72 -12.39
N PHE A 478 -18.06 -19.91 -11.77
CA PHE A 478 -17.71 -21.20 -12.40
C PHE A 478 -16.30 -21.24 -13.03
N ASP A 479 -15.34 -20.46 -12.52
CA ASP A 479 -13.99 -20.31 -13.07
C ASP A 479 -13.94 -19.86 -14.55
N LYS A 480 -15.04 -19.28 -15.04
CA LYS A 480 -15.18 -18.78 -16.42
C LYS A 480 -15.41 -17.28 -16.51
N PHE A 481 -16.11 -16.72 -15.53
CA PHE A 481 -16.42 -15.29 -15.48
C PHE A 481 -15.93 -14.71 -14.17
N TYR A 482 -15.17 -13.63 -14.28
CA TYR A 482 -14.62 -12.87 -13.14
C TYR A 482 -15.20 -11.46 -13.19
N ALA A 483 -15.84 -11.02 -12.13
CA ALA A 483 -16.40 -9.68 -11.96
C ALA A 483 -15.79 -8.96 -10.74
#